data_4d79de5285614792e2724da974701c4d
#
_entry.id   4d79de5285614792e2724da974701c4d
#
_cell.length_a   1.000
_cell.length_b   1.000
_cell.length_c   1.000
_cell.angle_alpha   90.00
_cell.angle_beta   90.00
_cell.angle_gamma   90.00
#
_symmetry.space_group_name_H-M   'P 1'
#
loop_
_entity.id
_entity.type
_entity.pdbx_description
1 polymer ?
#
loop_
_entity_poly.entity_id
_entity_poly.type
_entity_poly.pdbx_seq_one_letter_code
_entity_poly.pdbx_strand_id
1 'polypeptide(L)'
;TSWFGIIWTILNLTVGISALYSDKLDQRLGSLRMYAFILFFIVSGYIAVAFNISYVGLICLFFFYIVRGFATPILKGYINQITFSEMRATVLSIRNFVIRLMFAAMAPLVGWLHDLYSLSIALQATAAIIFVPGLLFLILQWRYSKKV
;
A
#
# COMPACT_ATOMS: atom_id res chain seq x y z
N THR A 1 -5.70 27.45 2.02
CA THR A 1 -6.60 26.29 2.38
C THR A 1 -7.30 25.68 1.16
N SER A 2 -7.68 26.50 0.17
CA SER A 2 -8.40 26.03 -1.05
C SER A 2 -7.58 25.04 -1.89
N TRP A 3 -6.27 25.21 -1.99
CA TRP A 3 -5.37 24.31 -2.73
C TRP A 3 -5.32 22.90 -2.18
N PHE A 4 -5.49 22.73 -0.85
CA PHE A 4 -5.50 21.41 -0.22
C PHE A 4 -6.65 20.55 -0.73
N GLY A 5 -7.86 21.15 -0.87
CA GLY A 5 -9.03 20.44 -1.42
C GLY A 5 -8.82 19.99 -2.86
N ILE A 6 -8.20 20.84 -3.69
CA ILE A 6 -7.92 20.52 -5.09
C ILE A 6 -6.92 19.37 -5.19
N ILE A 7 -5.79 19.45 -4.46
CA ILE A 7 -4.77 18.39 -4.42
C ILE A 7 -5.40 17.08 -3.95
N TRP A 8 -6.19 17.12 -2.87
CA TRP A 8 -6.87 15.94 -2.33
C TRP A 8 -7.82 15.30 -3.35
N THR A 9 -8.56 16.11 -4.08
CA THR A 9 -9.48 15.65 -5.13
C THR A 9 -8.72 14.96 -6.26
N ILE A 10 -7.63 15.59 -6.75
CA ILE A 10 -6.79 15.02 -7.82
C ILE A 10 -6.18 13.68 -7.38
N LEU A 11 -5.66 13.60 -6.15
CA LEU A 11 -5.11 12.35 -5.60
C LEU A 11 -6.17 11.24 -5.53
N ASN A 12 -7.39 11.55 -5.07
CA ASN A 12 -8.46 10.54 -5.04
C ASN A 12 -8.95 10.15 -6.44
N LEU A 13 -8.97 11.09 -7.40
CA LEU A 13 -9.25 10.78 -8.80
C LEU A 13 -8.22 9.80 -9.38
N THR A 14 -6.93 9.99 -9.03
CA THR A 14 -5.86 9.06 -9.41
C THR A 14 -6.10 7.65 -8.89
N VAL A 15 -6.61 7.50 -7.65
CA VAL A 15 -7.04 6.17 -7.12
C VAL A 15 -8.13 5.55 -7.98
N GLY A 16 -9.16 6.33 -8.32
CA GLY A 16 -10.28 5.86 -9.15
C GLY A 16 -9.82 5.39 -10.53
N ILE A 17 -9.00 6.20 -11.21
CA ILE A 17 -8.45 5.85 -12.53
C ILE A 17 -7.58 4.59 -12.44
N SER A 18 -6.69 4.51 -11.44
CA SER A 18 -5.83 3.33 -11.25
C SER A 18 -6.64 2.06 -10.98
N ALA A 19 -7.75 2.18 -10.24
CA ALA A 19 -8.64 1.06 -9.95
C ALA A 19 -9.30 0.47 -11.20
N LEU A 20 -9.62 1.29 -12.21
CA LEU A 20 -10.19 0.82 -13.49
C LEU A 20 -9.24 -0.09 -14.27
N TYR A 21 -7.94 0.07 -14.10
CA TYR A 21 -6.92 -0.72 -14.79
C TYR A 21 -6.39 -1.90 -13.95
N SER A 22 -6.84 -2.04 -12.70
CA SER A 22 -6.33 -3.03 -11.74
C SER A 22 -6.46 -4.46 -12.24
N ASP A 23 -7.63 -4.85 -12.74
CA ASP A 23 -7.91 -6.21 -13.20
C ASP A 23 -7.09 -6.57 -14.45
N LYS A 24 -6.93 -5.62 -15.38
CA LYS A 24 -6.10 -5.83 -16.57
C LYS A 24 -4.63 -6.02 -16.22
N LEU A 25 -4.15 -5.27 -15.24
CA LEU A 25 -2.77 -5.34 -14.80
C LEU A 25 -2.50 -6.65 -14.04
N ASP A 26 -3.42 -7.05 -13.16
CA ASP A 26 -3.33 -8.30 -12.40
C ASP A 26 -3.33 -9.53 -13.32
N GLN A 27 -4.23 -9.56 -14.32
CA GLN A 27 -4.28 -10.63 -15.31
C GLN A 27 -2.99 -10.75 -16.15
N ARG A 28 -2.33 -9.62 -16.45
CA ARG A 28 -1.09 -9.61 -17.24
C ARG A 28 0.16 -9.98 -16.44
N LEU A 29 0.27 -9.49 -15.23
CA LEU A 29 1.46 -9.67 -14.40
C LEU A 29 1.40 -10.96 -13.57
N GLY A 30 0.21 -11.38 -13.19
CA GLY A 30 0.00 -12.44 -12.22
C GLY A 30 0.24 -11.97 -10.78
N SER A 31 -0.36 -12.68 -9.81
CA SER A 31 -0.42 -12.25 -8.41
C SER A 31 0.95 -11.97 -7.78
N LEU A 32 1.95 -12.83 -8.00
CA LEU A 32 3.27 -12.67 -7.39
C LEU A 32 3.98 -11.38 -7.85
N ARG A 33 3.98 -11.14 -9.18
CA ARG A 33 4.61 -9.93 -9.74
C ARG A 33 3.84 -8.67 -9.34
N MET A 34 2.53 -8.78 -9.21
CA MET A 34 1.69 -7.67 -8.76
C MET A 34 1.98 -7.28 -7.30
N TYR A 35 2.15 -8.24 -6.40
CA TYR A 35 2.57 -7.97 -5.03
C TYR A 35 3.98 -7.36 -4.97
N ALA A 36 4.92 -7.85 -5.77
CA ALA A 36 6.27 -7.28 -5.86
C ALA A 36 6.23 -5.83 -6.36
N PHE A 37 5.40 -5.54 -7.36
CA PHE A 37 5.17 -4.18 -7.88
C PHE A 37 4.62 -3.24 -6.79
N ILE A 38 3.57 -3.66 -6.07
CA ILE A 38 2.97 -2.90 -4.98
C ILE A 38 4.01 -2.60 -3.89
N LEU A 39 4.75 -3.63 -3.44
CA LEU A 39 5.77 -3.49 -2.40
C LEU A 39 6.88 -2.52 -2.83
N PHE A 40 7.38 -2.67 -4.06
CA PHE A 40 8.42 -1.80 -4.61
C PHE A 40 7.99 -0.34 -4.61
N PHE A 41 6.79 -0.04 -5.12
CA PHE A 41 6.31 1.34 -5.19
C PHE A 41 6.00 1.95 -3.82
N ILE A 42 5.49 1.18 -2.86
CA ILE A 42 5.28 1.67 -1.49
C ILE A 42 6.62 2.02 -0.86
N VAL A 43 7.59 1.12 -0.89
CA VAL A 43 8.90 1.32 -0.25
C VAL A 43 9.65 2.47 -0.91
N SER A 44 9.69 2.51 -2.24
CA SER A 44 10.34 3.61 -2.98
C SER A 44 9.66 4.95 -2.73
N GLY A 45 8.34 4.99 -2.58
CA GLY A 45 7.59 6.18 -2.22
C GLY A 45 7.98 6.72 -0.84
N TYR A 46 8.04 5.86 0.18
CA TYR A 46 8.49 6.26 1.53
C TYR A 46 9.92 6.80 1.52
N ILE A 47 10.84 6.12 0.81
CA ILE A 47 12.24 6.54 0.68
C ILE A 47 12.32 7.87 -0.07
N ALA A 48 11.61 8.03 -1.17
CA ALA A 48 11.61 9.26 -1.96
C ALA A 48 11.11 10.47 -1.15
N VAL A 49 10.02 10.29 -0.37
CA VAL A 49 9.52 11.35 0.52
C VAL A 49 10.51 11.64 1.64
N ALA A 50 11.17 10.61 2.21
CA ALA A 50 12.15 10.79 3.28
C ALA A 50 13.34 11.67 2.89
N PHE A 51 13.79 11.59 1.64
CA PHE A 51 14.89 12.42 1.12
C PHE A 51 14.45 13.77 0.54
N ASN A 52 13.18 13.93 0.17
CA ASN A 52 12.65 15.10 -0.50
C ASN A 52 11.40 15.63 0.21
N ILE A 53 11.57 16.22 1.40
CA ILE A 53 10.47 16.80 2.20
C ILE A 53 10.07 18.20 1.66
N SER A 54 10.08 18.38 0.36
CA SER A 54 9.73 19.63 -0.33
C SER A 54 8.59 19.38 -1.31
N TYR A 55 8.40 20.27 -2.28
CA TYR A 55 7.40 20.12 -3.34
C TYR A 55 7.51 18.80 -4.12
N VAL A 56 8.71 18.24 -4.26
CA VAL A 56 8.95 16.93 -4.85
C VAL A 56 8.26 15.81 -4.04
N GLY A 57 8.19 15.94 -2.71
CA GLY A 57 7.45 15.03 -1.85
C GLY A 57 5.96 14.94 -2.18
N LEU A 58 5.33 16.06 -2.61
CA LEU A 58 3.94 16.06 -3.07
C LEU A 58 3.75 15.19 -4.33
N ILE A 59 4.72 15.21 -5.26
CA ILE A 59 4.67 14.36 -6.45
C ILE A 59 4.80 12.89 -6.04
N CYS A 60 5.64 12.58 -5.05
CA CYS A 60 5.79 11.23 -4.53
C CYS A 60 4.50 10.68 -3.89
N LEU A 61 3.62 11.54 -3.37
CA LEU A 61 2.30 11.11 -2.87
C LEU A 61 1.45 10.46 -3.97
N PHE A 62 1.58 10.88 -5.22
CA PHE A 62 0.86 10.25 -6.33
C PHE A 62 1.17 8.76 -6.46
N PHE A 63 2.41 8.34 -6.21
CA PHE A 63 2.80 6.93 -6.23
C PHE A 63 2.01 6.11 -5.21
N PHE A 64 1.83 6.62 -3.99
CA PHE A 64 1.02 5.94 -2.96
C PHE A 64 -0.45 5.82 -3.37
N TYR A 65 -1.01 6.87 -3.98
CA TYR A 65 -2.40 6.87 -4.43
C TYR A 65 -2.61 5.94 -5.63
N ILE A 66 -1.67 5.88 -6.57
CA ILE A 66 -1.67 4.91 -7.68
C ILE A 66 -1.64 3.48 -7.13
N VAL A 67 -0.70 3.17 -6.24
CA VAL A 67 -0.59 1.84 -5.61
C VAL A 67 -1.85 1.50 -4.84
N ARG A 68 -2.41 2.42 -4.09
CA ARG A 68 -3.69 2.24 -3.37
C ARG A 68 -4.83 1.91 -4.33
N GLY A 69 -4.86 2.56 -5.50
CA GLY A 69 -5.84 2.31 -6.56
C GLY A 69 -5.74 0.89 -7.11
N PHE A 70 -4.54 0.35 -7.29
CA PHE A 70 -4.33 -1.03 -7.73
C PHE A 70 -4.55 -2.05 -6.60
N ALA A 71 -3.93 -1.84 -5.45
CA ALA A 71 -3.92 -2.81 -4.37
C ALA A 71 -5.31 -3.10 -3.78
N THR A 72 -6.15 -2.08 -3.65
CA THR A 72 -7.46 -2.22 -2.99
C THR A 72 -8.41 -3.16 -3.73
N PRO A 73 -8.69 -2.99 -5.05
CA PRO A 73 -9.58 -3.89 -5.77
C PRO A 73 -8.98 -5.28 -5.93
N ILE A 74 -7.69 -5.42 -6.22
CA ILE A 74 -7.01 -6.71 -6.38
C ILE A 74 -7.13 -7.54 -5.10
N LEU A 75 -6.78 -6.99 -3.94
CA LEU A 75 -6.88 -7.70 -2.67
C LEU A 75 -8.33 -8.08 -2.32
N LYS A 76 -9.29 -7.21 -2.62
CA LYS A 76 -10.71 -7.55 -2.45
C LYS A 76 -11.14 -8.66 -3.41
N GLY A 77 -10.67 -8.61 -4.65
CA GLY A 77 -10.92 -9.63 -5.66
C GLY A 77 -10.45 -11.00 -5.20
N TYR A 78 -9.23 -11.13 -4.71
CA TYR A 78 -8.69 -12.38 -4.19
C TYR A 78 -9.47 -12.90 -2.97
N ILE A 79 -9.82 -12.04 -2.02
CA ILE A 79 -10.65 -12.44 -0.88
C ILE A 79 -12.01 -12.97 -1.36
N ASN A 80 -12.64 -12.29 -2.32
CA ASN A 80 -13.94 -12.70 -2.84
C ASN A 80 -13.88 -14.03 -3.60
N GLN A 81 -12.75 -14.36 -4.25
CA GLN A 81 -12.57 -15.63 -4.97
C GLN A 81 -12.41 -16.83 -4.02
N ILE A 82 -11.70 -16.65 -2.89
CA ILE A 82 -11.41 -17.74 -1.94
C ILE A 82 -12.44 -17.85 -0.82
N THR A 83 -13.38 -16.90 -0.70
CA THR A 83 -14.34 -16.87 0.41
C THR A 83 -15.74 -17.20 -0.10
N PHE A 84 -16.46 -18.08 0.63
CA PHE A 84 -17.87 -18.36 0.37
C PHE A 84 -18.71 -17.09 0.46
N SER A 85 -19.75 -17.00 -0.37
CA SER A 85 -20.60 -15.81 -0.49
C SER A 85 -21.17 -15.32 0.85
N GLU A 86 -21.57 -16.24 1.71
CA GLU A 86 -22.15 -15.97 3.03
C GLU A 86 -21.15 -15.31 4.01
N MET A 87 -19.85 -15.61 3.86
CA MET A 87 -18.80 -15.13 4.77
C MET A 87 -18.03 -13.92 4.22
N ARG A 88 -18.25 -13.49 2.98
CA ARG A 88 -17.48 -12.40 2.34
C ARG A 88 -17.54 -11.09 3.13
N ALA A 89 -18.71 -10.72 3.62
CA ALA A 89 -18.87 -9.49 4.39
C ALA A 89 -18.03 -9.53 5.69
N THR A 90 -18.06 -10.65 6.39
CA THR A 90 -17.31 -10.87 7.63
C THR A 90 -15.81 -10.82 7.38
N VAL A 91 -15.31 -11.52 6.36
CA VAL A 91 -13.87 -11.54 6.02
C VAL A 91 -13.38 -10.17 5.60
N LEU A 92 -14.16 -9.42 4.80
CA LEU A 92 -13.83 -8.04 4.43
C LEU A 92 -13.85 -7.10 5.63
N SER A 93 -14.74 -7.30 6.59
CA SER A 93 -14.78 -6.53 7.84
C SER A 93 -13.55 -6.81 8.71
N ILE A 94 -13.17 -8.07 8.87
CA ILE A 94 -11.95 -8.48 9.59
C ILE A 94 -10.71 -7.85 8.91
N ARG A 95 -10.61 -7.92 7.58
CA ARG A 95 -9.53 -7.26 6.84
C ARG A 95 -9.46 -5.76 7.15
N ASN A 96 -10.58 -5.06 7.10
CA ASN A 96 -10.62 -3.63 7.38
C ASN A 96 -10.27 -3.32 8.83
N PHE A 97 -10.70 -4.17 9.76
CA PHE A 97 -10.32 -4.06 11.18
C PHE A 97 -8.80 -4.21 11.37
N VAL A 98 -8.20 -5.24 10.76
CA VAL A 98 -6.75 -5.47 10.82
C VAL A 98 -5.97 -4.27 10.26
N ILE A 99 -6.39 -3.72 9.12
CA ILE A 99 -5.76 -2.53 8.53
C ILE A 99 -5.81 -1.34 9.50
N ARG A 100 -6.97 -1.10 10.14
CA ARG A 100 -7.12 0.00 11.11
C ARG A 100 -6.30 -0.24 12.36
N LEU A 101 -6.24 -1.49 12.84
CA LEU A 101 -5.42 -1.86 14.00
C LEU A 101 -3.92 -1.66 13.71
N MET A 102 -3.46 -2.09 12.54
CA MET A 102 -2.07 -1.85 12.09
C MET A 102 -1.77 -0.34 12.02
N PHE A 103 -2.67 0.46 11.46
CA PHE A 103 -2.51 1.90 11.42
C PHE A 103 -2.46 2.51 12.83
N ALA A 104 -3.35 2.09 13.74
CA ALA A 104 -3.39 2.58 15.12
C ALA A 104 -2.13 2.23 15.91
N ALA A 105 -1.48 1.10 15.61
CA ALA A 105 -0.20 0.72 16.21
C ALA A 105 0.98 1.47 15.58
N MET A 106 0.97 1.64 14.26
CA MET A 106 2.07 2.26 13.52
C MET A 106 2.12 3.79 13.68
N ALA A 107 0.97 4.46 13.73
CA ALA A 107 0.92 5.92 13.77
C ALA A 107 1.63 6.52 15.00
N PRO A 108 1.41 6.02 16.24
CA PRO A 108 2.15 6.49 17.41
C PRO A 108 3.65 6.19 17.32
N LEU A 109 4.03 5.02 16.78
CA LEU A 109 5.43 4.64 16.60
C LEU A 109 6.16 5.60 15.66
N VAL A 110 5.53 5.94 14.53
CA VAL A 110 6.08 6.88 13.55
C VAL A 110 6.16 8.28 14.15
N GLY A 111 5.14 8.72 14.89
CA GLY A 111 5.15 10.00 15.61
C GLY A 111 6.28 10.08 16.61
N TRP A 112 6.45 9.06 17.44
CA TRP A 112 7.53 8.97 18.41
C TRP A 112 8.92 9.01 17.79
N LEU A 113 9.13 8.28 16.68
CA LEU A 113 10.38 8.34 15.92
C LEU A 113 10.63 9.72 15.31
N HIS A 114 9.57 10.40 14.86
CA HIS A 114 9.67 11.76 14.36
C HIS A 114 10.11 12.74 15.46
N ASP A 115 9.52 12.63 16.64
CA ASP A 115 9.82 13.52 17.79
C ASP A 115 11.24 13.32 18.34
N LEU A 116 11.73 12.05 18.34
CA LEU A 116 13.07 11.73 18.84
C LEU A 116 14.20 12.05 17.85
N TYR A 117 13.95 11.89 16.57
CA TYR A 117 15.00 11.99 15.54
C TYR A 117 14.65 13.03 14.46
N SER A 118 13.87 12.60 13.45
CA SER A 118 13.40 13.45 12.37
C SER A 118 12.33 12.75 11.55
N LEU A 119 11.56 13.52 10.77
CA LEU A 119 10.58 12.97 9.82
C LEU A 119 11.23 12.02 8.81
N SER A 120 12.42 12.34 8.32
CA SER A 120 13.16 11.50 7.37
C SER A 120 13.46 10.12 7.96
N ILE A 121 13.98 10.05 9.19
CA ILE A 121 14.27 8.77 9.87
C ILE A 121 12.98 7.99 10.14
N ALA A 122 11.91 8.65 10.59
CA ALA A 122 10.63 8.01 10.83
C ALA A 122 10.07 7.36 9.55
N LEU A 123 10.17 8.04 8.40
CA LEU A 123 9.73 7.52 7.10
C LEU A 123 10.61 6.35 6.61
N GLN A 124 11.93 6.42 6.79
CA GLN A 124 12.84 5.32 6.45
C GLN A 124 12.58 4.09 7.33
N ALA A 125 12.36 4.26 8.62
CA ALA A 125 11.98 3.19 9.53
C ALA A 125 10.65 2.55 9.11
N THR A 126 9.66 3.36 8.72
CA THR A 126 8.38 2.87 8.20
C THR A 126 8.57 2.06 6.92
N ALA A 127 9.42 2.53 6.00
CA ALA A 127 9.76 1.78 4.79
C ALA A 127 10.37 0.40 5.12
N ALA A 128 11.29 0.33 6.08
CA ALA A 128 11.92 -0.92 6.52
C ALA A 128 10.89 -1.88 7.18
N ILE A 129 10.02 -1.36 8.04
CA ILE A 129 8.95 -2.13 8.70
C ILE A 129 7.97 -2.73 7.69
N ILE A 130 7.69 -2.06 6.58
CA ILE A 130 6.83 -2.58 5.51
C ILE A 130 7.61 -3.54 4.62
N PHE A 131 8.86 -3.22 4.30
CA PHE A 131 9.70 -4.00 3.38
C PHE A 131 9.99 -5.40 3.90
N VAL A 132 10.38 -5.55 5.17
CA VAL A 132 10.79 -6.84 5.74
C VAL A 132 9.67 -7.89 5.68
N PRO A 133 8.46 -7.68 6.24
CA PRO A 133 7.39 -8.67 6.14
C PRO A 133 6.87 -8.84 4.70
N GLY A 134 6.87 -7.77 3.89
CA GLY A 134 6.49 -7.84 2.49
C GLY A 134 7.42 -8.72 1.68
N LEU A 135 8.72 -8.59 1.90
CA LEU A 135 9.74 -9.44 1.26
C LEU A 135 9.63 -10.91 1.70
N LEU A 136 9.45 -11.16 3.01
CA LEU A 136 9.24 -12.51 3.53
C LEU A 136 8.01 -13.17 2.90
N PHE A 137 6.90 -12.43 2.77
CA PHE A 137 5.70 -12.92 2.11
C PHE A 137 5.96 -13.29 0.64
N LEU A 138 6.67 -12.45 -0.11
CA LEU A 138 7.02 -12.72 -1.51
C LEU A 138 7.90 -13.97 -1.65
N ILE A 139 8.89 -14.14 -0.76
CA ILE A 139 9.77 -15.32 -0.77
C ILE A 139 8.98 -16.60 -0.49
N LEU A 140 8.08 -16.57 0.50
CA LEU A 140 7.23 -17.71 0.82
C LEU A 140 6.32 -18.06 -0.35
N GLN A 141 5.63 -17.08 -0.93
CA GLN A 141 4.74 -17.29 -2.07
C GLN A 141 5.50 -17.82 -3.30
N TRP A 142 6.69 -17.33 -3.58
CA TRP A 142 7.52 -17.83 -4.67
C TRP A 142 7.95 -19.28 -4.46
N ARG A 143 8.29 -19.67 -3.22
CA ARG A 143 8.62 -21.06 -2.90
C ARG A 143 7.42 -22.00 -3.07
N TYR A 144 6.23 -21.56 -2.69
CA TYR A 144 5.01 -22.34 -2.87
C TYR A 144 4.62 -22.48 -4.34
N SER A 145 4.74 -21.41 -5.12
CA SER A 145 4.44 -21.42 -6.56
C SER A 145 5.34 -22.34 -7.40
N LYS A 146 6.52 -22.71 -6.90
CA LYS A 146 7.43 -23.68 -7.57
C LYS A 146 7.13 -25.14 -7.21
N LYS A 147 6.28 -25.41 -6.21
CA LYS A 147 5.96 -26.76 -5.75
C LYS A 147 4.67 -27.31 -6.35
N VAL A 148 3.88 -26.46 -7.00
CA VAL A 148 2.67 -26.81 -7.76
C VAL A 148 2.96 -26.71 -9.25
#